data_ca18894e870f9ee492d8e86d91af7086
#
_entry.id   ca18894e870f9ee492d8e86d91af7086
#
_cell.length_a   1.000
_cell.length_b   1.000
_cell.length_c   1.000
_cell.angle_alpha   90.00
_cell.angle_beta   90.00
_cell.angle_gamma   90.00
#
_symmetry.space_group_name_H-M   'P 1'
#
loop_
_entity.id
_entity.type
_entity.pdbx_description
1 polymer ?
#
loop_
_entity_poly.entity_id
_entity_poly.type
_entity_poly.pdbx_seq_one_letter_code
_entity_poly.pdbx_strand_id
1 'polypeptide(L)'
;DQETVTHLEKICQQAKFVTVFQITPHFILPHSQIGIHRLITHPLIAKNRRLFNNRVKSILALRFLETQVNETWLKRLLTPNTARANKTFFKSDSYYTALQRANCKLQTWPIVKVTDTAIYSMDGTQRPVDIIIRTTP
;
A
#
# COMPACT_ATOMS: atom_id res chain seq x y z
N ASP A 1 -8.15 -1.53 -0.38
CA ASP A 1 -8.47 -2.93 -0.66
C ASP A 1 -7.57 -3.50 -1.77
N GLN A 2 -7.75 -4.76 -2.11
CA GLN A 2 -6.94 -5.45 -3.12
C GLN A 2 -7.06 -4.81 -4.51
N GLU A 3 -8.25 -4.35 -4.88
CA GLU A 3 -8.47 -3.72 -6.19
C GLU A 3 -7.72 -2.40 -6.32
N THR A 4 -7.75 -1.56 -5.30
CA THR A 4 -6.95 -0.33 -5.27
C THR A 4 -5.47 -0.62 -5.48
N VAL A 5 -4.95 -1.57 -4.74
CA VAL A 5 -3.53 -1.97 -4.79
C VAL A 5 -3.16 -2.52 -6.16
N THR A 6 -4.08 -3.21 -6.82
CA THR A 6 -3.87 -3.80 -8.14
C THR A 6 -3.93 -2.76 -9.27
N HIS A 7 -4.85 -1.78 -9.17
CA HIS A 7 -5.16 -0.89 -10.29
C HIS A 7 -4.53 0.51 -10.21
N LEU A 8 -3.93 0.87 -9.08
CA LEU A 8 -3.38 2.21 -8.87
C LEU A 8 -2.40 2.64 -9.97
N GLU A 9 -1.52 1.74 -10.41
CA GLU A 9 -0.55 2.04 -11.47
C GLU A 9 -1.25 2.44 -12.78
N LYS A 10 -2.28 1.73 -13.18
CA LYS A 10 -3.06 2.05 -14.39
C LYS A 10 -3.78 3.38 -14.27
N ILE A 11 -4.33 3.68 -13.09
CA ILE A 11 -4.99 4.95 -12.82
C ILE A 11 -3.98 6.09 -12.92
N CYS A 12 -2.79 5.95 -12.34
CA CYS A 12 -1.73 6.94 -12.42
C CYS A 12 -1.22 7.17 -13.85
N GLN A 13 -1.24 6.15 -14.71
CA GLN A 13 -0.87 6.28 -16.11
C GLN A 13 -1.89 7.07 -16.94
N GLN A 14 -3.17 7.02 -16.58
CA GLN A 14 -4.28 7.65 -17.31
C GLN A 14 -4.64 9.03 -16.78
N ALA A 15 -4.50 9.26 -15.48
CA ALA A 15 -4.86 10.50 -14.84
C ALA A 15 -3.72 11.51 -14.85
N LYS A 16 -4.07 12.79 -14.95
CA LYS A 16 -3.08 13.87 -14.85
C LYS A 16 -2.48 13.95 -13.46
N PHE A 17 -3.29 13.77 -12.43
CA PHE A 17 -2.89 13.76 -11.04
C PHE A 17 -3.78 12.81 -10.22
N VAL A 18 -3.18 12.05 -9.31
CA VAL A 18 -3.88 11.10 -8.44
C VAL A 18 -3.54 11.40 -6.98
N THR A 19 -4.56 11.48 -6.14
CA THR A 19 -4.38 11.50 -4.68
C THR A 19 -4.96 10.23 -4.09
N VAL A 20 -4.14 9.49 -3.38
CA VAL A 20 -4.55 8.27 -2.67
C VAL A 20 -4.81 8.62 -1.21
N PHE A 21 -6.06 8.48 -0.77
CA PHE A 21 -6.43 8.65 0.64
C PHE A 21 -6.34 7.31 1.35
N GLN A 22 -5.36 7.17 2.23
CA GLN A 22 -5.11 5.94 2.99
C GLN A 22 -4.72 6.30 4.42
N ILE A 23 -5.65 6.12 5.35
CA ILE A 23 -5.44 6.43 6.77
C ILE A 23 -4.60 5.34 7.43
N THR A 24 -4.89 4.07 7.12
CA THR A 24 -4.21 2.91 7.69
C THR A 24 -3.34 2.25 6.63
N PRO A 25 -2.03 2.16 6.84
CA PRO A 25 -1.15 1.47 5.90
C PRO A 25 -1.44 -0.03 5.87
N HIS A 26 -1.26 -0.63 4.70
CA HIS A 26 -1.53 -2.04 4.44
C HIS A 26 -0.24 -2.85 4.33
N PHE A 27 -0.34 -4.15 4.66
CA PHE A 27 0.69 -5.12 4.35
C PHE A 27 0.60 -5.50 2.88
N ILE A 28 1.64 -5.18 2.11
CA ILE A 28 1.73 -5.48 0.68
C ILE A 28 2.81 -6.53 0.44
N LEU A 29 2.44 -7.59 -0.23
CA LEU A 29 3.36 -8.65 -0.68
C LEU A 29 3.55 -8.57 -2.20
N PRO A 30 4.71 -8.98 -2.73
CA PRO A 30 4.90 -9.07 -4.17
C PRO A 30 4.06 -10.21 -4.75
N HIS A 31 3.60 -10.01 -6.00
CA HIS A 31 2.95 -11.06 -6.78
C HIS A 31 3.94 -12.11 -7.27
N SER A 32 5.17 -11.70 -7.56
CA SER A 32 6.17 -12.58 -8.14
C SER A 32 6.57 -13.67 -7.15
N GLN A 33 6.38 -14.91 -7.56
CA GLN A 33 6.76 -16.09 -6.78
C GLN A 33 8.27 -16.20 -6.55
N ILE A 34 9.08 -15.51 -7.34
CA ILE A 34 10.56 -15.61 -7.28
C ILE A 34 11.12 -15.09 -5.96
N GLY A 35 10.63 -13.96 -5.46
CA GLY A 35 11.04 -13.42 -4.15
C GLY A 35 10.56 -14.27 -2.99
N ILE A 36 9.34 -14.78 -3.09
CA ILE A 36 8.72 -15.67 -2.10
C ILE A 36 9.39 -17.06 -2.17
N HIS A 37 9.72 -17.54 -3.36
CA HIS A 37 10.36 -18.86 -3.56
C HIS A 37 11.76 -18.91 -2.92
N ARG A 38 12.56 -17.86 -3.04
CA ARG A 38 13.88 -17.78 -2.39
C ARG A 38 13.80 -17.82 -0.86
N LEU A 39 12.73 -17.31 -0.29
CA LEU A 39 12.48 -17.29 1.15
C LEU A 39 11.86 -18.62 1.64
N ILE A 40 11.00 -19.24 0.84
CA ILE A 40 10.39 -20.54 1.15
C ILE A 40 11.40 -21.68 1.02
N THR A 41 12.39 -21.56 0.14
CA THR A 41 13.46 -22.55 -0.05
C THR A 41 14.58 -22.42 0.98
N HIS A 42 14.56 -21.41 1.85
CA HIS A 42 15.50 -21.36 2.98
C HIS A 42 15.31 -22.59 3.88
N PRO A 43 16.39 -23.33 4.23
CA PRO A 43 16.28 -24.61 4.98
C PRO A 43 15.50 -24.52 6.28
N LEU A 44 15.54 -23.35 6.96
CA LEU A 44 14.80 -23.11 8.21
C LEU A 44 13.30 -22.92 7.98
N ILE A 45 12.88 -22.47 6.80
CA ILE A 45 11.47 -22.23 6.45
C ILE A 45 10.85 -23.45 5.78
N ALA A 46 11.62 -24.16 4.93
CA ALA A 46 11.18 -25.39 4.28
C ALA A 46 10.82 -26.50 5.27
N LYS A 47 11.52 -26.56 6.40
CA LYS A 47 11.26 -27.53 7.49
C LYS A 47 9.98 -27.23 8.28
N ASN A 48 9.48 -25.99 8.23
CA ASN A 48 8.36 -25.53 9.03
C ASN A 48 7.33 -24.77 8.17
N ARG A 49 6.74 -25.44 7.18
CA ARG A 49 5.64 -24.88 6.35
C ARG A 49 4.46 -24.34 7.17
N ARG A 50 4.30 -24.79 8.42
CA ARG A 50 3.32 -24.26 9.38
C ARG A 50 3.69 -22.86 9.91
N LEU A 51 4.94 -22.42 9.74
CA LEU A 51 5.41 -21.10 10.15
C LEU A 51 5.20 -20.01 9.08
N PHE A 52 4.64 -20.33 7.90
CA PHE A 52 4.16 -19.35 6.94
C PHE A 52 2.87 -18.69 7.44
N ASN A 53 2.94 -18.27 8.69
CA ASN A 53 1.88 -17.59 9.41
C ASN A 53 1.95 -16.07 9.13
N ASN A 54 1.00 -15.35 9.67
CA ASN A 54 0.91 -13.90 9.53
C ASN A 54 2.17 -13.15 9.99
N ARG A 55 2.96 -13.73 10.89
CA ARG A 55 4.22 -13.14 11.35
C ARG A 55 5.28 -13.15 10.25
N VAL A 56 5.46 -14.27 9.57
CA VAL A 56 6.40 -14.39 8.44
C VAL A 56 5.96 -13.49 7.28
N LYS A 57 4.68 -13.50 6.94
CA LYS A 57 4.12 -12.61 5.93
C LYS A 57 4.34 -11.14 6.26
N SER A 58 4.22 -10.75 7.54
CA SER A 58 4.48 -9.38 7.98
C SER A 58 5.94 -8.97 7.75
N ILE A 59 6.89 -9.84 8.08
CA ILE A 59 8.32 -9.61 7.85
C ILE A 59 8.61 -9.47 6.35
N LEU A 60 8.01 -10.31 5.51
CA LEU A 60 8.14 -10.24 4.06
C LEU A 60 7.58 -8.93 3.51
N ALA A 61 6.42 -8.51 3.97
CA ALA A 61 5.81 -7.26 3.57
C ALA A 61 6.66 -6.05 3.95
N LEU A 62 7.23 -6.03 5.15
CA LEU A 62 8.13 -4.96 5.60
C LEU A 62 9.43 -4.91 4.77
N ARG A 63 10.01 -6.06 4.44
CA ARG A 63 11.18 -6.12 3.56
C ARG A 63 10.86 -5.66 2.15
N PHE A 64 9.70 -6.02 1.63
CA PHE A 64 9.24 -5.55 0.34
C PHE A 64 9.09 -4.03 0.31
N LEU A 65 8.45 -3.45 1.34
CA LEU A 65 8.37 -2.00 1.52
C LEU A 65 9.75 -1.36 1.53
N GLU A 66 10.68 -1.91 2.30
CA GLU A 66 12.04 -1.39 2.44
C GLU A 66 12.80 -1.38 1.10
N THR A 67 12.59 -2.38 0.26
CA THR A 67 13.24 -2.46 -1.04
C THR A 67 12.58 -1.60 -2.12
N GLN A 68 11.28 -1.33 -2.02
CA GLN A 68 10.51 -0.65 -3.05
C GLN A 68 10.40 0.86 -2.86
N VAL A 69 10.47 1.34 -1.62
CA VAL A 69 10.32 2.77 -1.30
C VAL A 69 11.67 3.34 -0.89
N ASN A 70 12.08 4.42 -1.55
CA ASN A 70 13.39 5.04 -1.32
C ASN A 70 13.35 6.11 -0.22
N GLU A 71 12.26 6.85 -0.14
CA GLU A 71 12.10 7.99 0.76
C GLU A 71 11.75 7.56 2.20
N THR A 72 12.55 7.96 3.17
CA THR A 72 12.37 7.57 4.58
C THR A 72 11.03 8.03 5.15
N TRP A 73 10.59 9.24 4.82
CA TRP A 73 9.30 9.76 5.29
C TRP A 73 8.12 8.95 4.74
N LEU A 74 8.19 8.57 3.47
CA LEU A 74 7.16 7.76 2.82
C LEU A 74 7.12 6.32 3.38
N LYS A 75 8.29 5.72 3.64
CA LYS A 75 8.38 4.43 4.34
C LYS A 75 7.65 4.45 5.67
N ARG A 76 7.84 5.51 6.46
CA ARG A 76 7.16 5.66 7.77
C ARG A 76 5.66 5.70 7.61
N LEU A 77 5.14 6.45 6.64
CA LEU A 77 3.71 6.54 6.37
C LEU A 77 3.10 5.22 5.89
N LEU A 78 3.89 4.40 5.20
CA LEU A 78 3.46 3.13 4.63
C LEU A 78 3.75 1.92 5.53
N THR A 79 4.44 2.09 6.65
CA THR A 79 4.75 1.02 7.59
C THR A 79 3.50 0.63 8.39
N PRO A 80 2.97 -0.60 8.21
CA PRO A 80 1.80 -1.04 8.95
C PRO A 80 2.13 -1.44 10.39
N ASN A 81 1.12 -1.41 11.25
CA ASN A 81 1.27 -1.81 12.63
C ASN A 81 1.37 -3.35 12.74
N THR A 82 2.56 -3.83 13.07
CA THR A 82 2.86 -5.26 13.21
C THR A 82 2.25 -5.91 14.44
N ALA A 83 1.86 -5.13 15.45
CA ALA A 83 1.23 -5.62 16.67
C ALA A 83 -0.27 -5.93 16.51
N ARG A 84 -0.86 -5.52 15.37
CA ARG A 84 -2.29 -5.74 15.12
C ARG A 84 -2.61 -7.23 15.04
N ALA A 85 -3.66 -7.67 15.76
CA ALA A 85 -4.06 -9.07 15.81
C ALA A 85 -4.58 -9.58 14.45
N ASN A 86 -5.48 -8.82 13.82
CA ASN A 86 -6.06 -9.17 12.53
C ASN A 86 -5.32 -8.42 11.41
N LYS A 87 -4.52 -9.16 10.65
CA LYS A 87 -3.72 -8.63 9.54
C LYS A 87 -4.32 -9.06 8.21
N THR A 88 -4.51 -8.10 7.32
CA THR A 88 -4.90 -8.35 5.94
C THR A 88 -3.71 -8.06 5.04
N PHE A 89 -3.41 -9.00 4.15
CA PHE A 89 -2.30 -8.92 3.20
C PHE A 89 -2.83 -8.76 1.79
N PHE A 90 -2.35 -7.74 1.09
CA PHE A 90 -2.63 -7.53 -0.33
C PHE A 90 -1.41 -7.89 -1.16
N LYS A 91 -1.61 -8.15 -2.43
CA LYS A 91 -0.53 -8.49 -3.35
C LYS A 91 -0.45 -7.50 -4.50
N SER A 92 0.71 -6.93 -4.72
CA SER A 92 0.99 -6.08 -5.87
C SER A 92 2.49 -5.90 -6.07
N ASP A 93 2.93 -5.93 -7.31
CA ASP A 93 4.31 -5.57 -7.69
C ASP A 93 4.44 -4.08 -8.01
N SER A 94 3.35 -3.36 -8.23
CA SER A 94 3.34 -1.98 -8.74
C SER A 94 2.84 -0.92 -7.77
N TYR A 95 2.22 -1.29 -6.66
CA TYR A 95 1.58 -0.35 -5.75
C TYR A 95 2.55 0.70 -5.18
N TYR A 96 3.67 0.27 -4.66
CA TYR A 96 4.67 1.20 -4.10
C TYR A 96 5.34 2.04 -5.19
N THR A 97 5.56 1.48 -6.37
CA THR A 97 6.07 2.24 -7.52
C THR A 97 5.07 3.31 -7.95
N ALA A 98 3.79 2.98 -8.00
CA ALA A 98 2.73 3.93 -8.34
C ALA A 98 2.66 5.09 -7.34
N LEU A 99 2.77 4.83 -6.04
CA LEU A 99 2.77 5.87 -5.00
C LEU A 99 3.95 6.82 -5.09
N GLN A 100 5.05 6.42 -5.71
CA GLN A 100 6.26 7.23 -5.88
C GLN A 100 6.29 7.99 -7.22
N ARG A 101 5.25 7.86 -8.06
CA ARG A 101 5.17 8.63 -9.31
C ARG A 101 4.99 10.13 -9.01
N ALA A 102 5.55 10.98 -9.87
CA ALA A 102 5.46 12.43 -9.74
C ALA A 102 4.01 12.95 -9.73
N ASN A 103 3.08 12.25 -10.41
CA ASN A 103 1.67 12.59 -10.48
C ASN A 103 0.79 11.86 -9.44
N CYS A 104 1.38 11.18 -8.48
CA CYS A 104 0.67 10.48 -7.41
C CYS A 104 1.09 11.02 -6.05
N LYS A 105 0.12 11.25 -5.18
CA LYS A 105 0.36 11.71 -3.82
C LYS A 105 -0.45 10.89 -2.82
N LEU A 106 0.20 10.48 -1.74
CA LEU A 106 -0.44 9.82 -0.60
C LEU A 106 -0.93 10.86 0.40
N GLN A 107 -2.21 10.77 0.79
CA GLN A 107 -2.80 11.54 1.88
C GLN A 107 -3.23 10.58 2.99
N THR A 108 -2.67 10.77 4.18
CA THR A 108 -2.91 9.91 5.34
C THR A 108 -3.89 10.49 6.35
N TRP A 109 -4.27 11.77 6.20
CA TRP A 109 -5.25 12.41 7.07
C TRP A 109 -6.68 12.06 6.66
N PRO A 110 -7.60 11.89 7.63
CA PRO A 110 -8.99 11.60 7.34
C PRO A 110 -9.66 12.69 6.51
N ILE A 111 -10.59 12.27 5.66
CA ILE A 111 -11.48 13.18 4.93
C ILE A 111 -12.55 13.69 5.88
N VAL A 112 -12.72 15.00 5.95
CA VAL A 112 -13.75 15.65 6.78
C VAL A 112 -14.94 16.14 5.99
N LYS A 113 -14.75 16.48 4.71
CA LYS A 113 -15.80 16.99 3.84
C LYS A 113 -15.50 16.71 2.38
N VAL A 114 -16.54 16.39 1.63
CA VAL A 114 -16.52 16.29 0.17
C VAL A 114 -17.53 17.25 -0.39
N THR A 115 -17.14 18.06 -1.35
CA THR A 115 -17.99 18.97 -2.11
C THR A 115 -18.05 18.55 -3.58
N ASP A 116 -18.82 19.26 -4.38
CA ASP A 116 -18.94 18.98 -5.82
C ASP A 116 -17.61 19.11 -6.59
N THR A 117 -16.64 19.84 -6.02
CA THR A 117 -15.39 20.18 -6.70
C THR A 117 -14.11 19.78 -5.95
N ALA A 118 -14.22 19.46 -4.65
CA ALA A 118 -13.03 19.26 -3.81
C ALA A 118 -13.24 18.31 -2.64
N ILE A 119 -12.13 17.76 -2.16
CA ILE A 119 -12.04 16.98 -0.91
C ILE A 119 -11.24 17.76 0.11
N TYR A 120 -11.76 17.83 1.33
CA TYR A 120 -11.13 18.49 2.49
C TYR A 120 -10.65 17.42 3.48
N SER A 121 -9.41 17.53 3.89
CA SER A 121 -8.81 16.64 4.89
C SER A 121 -8.70 17.32 6.25
N MET A 122 -8.57 16.54 7.31
CA MET A 122 -8.49 17.03 8.69
C MET A 122 -7.25 17.91 8.94
N ASP A 123 -6.20 17.78 8.16
CA ASP A 123 -5.01 18.65 8.20
C ASP A 123 -5.24 20.06 7.62
N GLY A 124 -6.45 20.35 7.18
CA GLY A 124 -6.82 21.63 6.54
C GLY A 124 -6.53 21.71 5.05
N THR A 125 -6.02 20.66 4.43
CA THR A 125 -5.78 20.66 2.98
C THR A 125 -7.08 20.53 2.20
N GLN A 126 -7.20 21.34 1.15
CA GLN A 126 -8.25 21.24 0.15
C GLN A 126 -7.66 20.76 -1.17
N ARG A 127 -8.26 19.74 -1.77
CA ARG A 127 -7.82 19.19 -3.04
C ARG A 127 -8.96 19.19 -4.05
N PRO A 128 -8.82 19.95 -5.15
CA PRO A 128 -9.76 19.87 -6.27
C PRO A 128 -9.72 18.46 -6.88
N VAL A 129 -10.90 17.92 -7.19
CA VAL A 129 -11.04 16.59 -7.81
C VAL A 129 -12.15 16.58 -8.84
N ASP A 130 -11.96 15.84 -9.92
CA ASP A 130 -12.96 15.60 -10.96
C ASP A 130 -13.63 14.26 -10.79
N ILE A 131 -12.87 13.25 -10.34
CA ILE A 131 -13.31 11.87 -10.20
C ILE A 131 -12.92 11.34 -8.83
N ILE A 132 -13.87 10.72 -8.16
CA ILE A 132 -13.63 10.01 -6.89
C ILE A 132 -13.88 8.52 -7.12
N ILE A 133 -12.85 7.70 -6.88
CA ILE A 133 -12.96 6.25 -6.91
C ILE A 133 -13.05 5.75 -5.47
N ARG A 134 -14.18 5.21 -5.12
CA ARG A 134 -14.41 4.61 -3.81
C ARG A 134 -14.24 3.10 -3.92
N THR A 135 -13.34 2.55 -3.12
CA THR A 135 -12.95 1.13 -3.18
C THR A 135 -13.34 0.34 -1.93
N THR A 136 -13.88 0.99 -0.93
CA THR A 136 -14.43 0.34 0.26
C THR A 136 -15.95 0.29 0.18
N PRO A 137 -16.56 -0.81 0.63
CA PRO A 137 -18.02 -0.89 0.70
C PRO A 137 -18.63 0.13 1.64
#